data_b7b5b4e3d99bb569549ba2c249aef665
#
_entry.id   b7b5b4e3d99bb569549ba2c249aef665
#
_cell.length_a   1.000
_cell.length_b   1.000
_cell.length_c   1.000
_cell.angle_alpha   90.00
_cell.angle_beta   90.00
_cell.angle_gamma   90.00
#
_symmetry.space_group_name_H-M   'P 1'
#
loop_
_entity.id
_entity.type
_entity.pdbx_description
1 polymer ?
#
loop_
_entity_poly.entity_id
_entity_poly.type
_entity_poly.pdbx_seq_one_letter_code
_entity_poly.pdbx_strand_id
1 'polypeptide(L)'
;FQQDYAKHIKLFLQLQLLHTPDAAAIIERILPDIVRHGAPTALRDALNAAEHADARHLLPHIRQPSLLIFGGKDAITPSRMGGYLHRHLPHSRLHIIEKAAHAPFLSHADEFAAHYRSFIDAQQHEAAE
;
A
#
# COMPACT_ATOMS: atom_id res chain seq x y z
N PHE A 1 -3.02 -27.58 -4.31
CA PHE A 1 -3.00 -26.18 -4.81
C PHE A 1 -3.62 -25.19 -3.83
N GLN A 2 -4.82 -25.45 -3.25
CA GLN A 2 -5.46 -24.52 -2.30
C GLN A 2 -4.71 -24.39 -0.97
N GLN A 3 -4.16 -25.48 -0.43
CA GLN A 3 -3.33 -25.41 0.79
C GLN A 3 -2.04 -24.62 0.57
N ASP A 4 -1.46 -24.72 -0.62
CA ASP A 4 -0.28 -23.93 -0.99
C ASP A 4 -0.63 -22.46 -1.16
N TYR A 5 -1.81 -22.13 -1.69
CA TYR A 5 -2.26 -20.75 -1.82
C TYR A 5 -2.37 -20.05 -0.47
N ALA A 6 -3.09 -20.64 0.48
CA ALA A 6 -3.24 -20.08 1.82
C ALA A 6 -1.88 -19.89 2.54
N LYS A 7 -0.97 -20.86 2.39
CA LYS A 7 0.40 -20.76 2.91
C LYS A 7 1.16 -19.60 2.30
N HIS A 8 1.10 -19.42 0.98
CA HIS A 8 1.79 -18.33 0.29
C HIS A 8 1.21 -16.97 0.68
N ILE A 9 -0.12 -16.85 0.77
CA ILE A 9 -0.77 -15.61 1.25
C ILE A 9 -0.34 -15.30 2.69
N LYS A 10 -0.31 -16.30 3.57
CA LYS A 10 0.18 -16.09 4.95
C LYS A 10 1.60 -15.57 4.99
N LEU A 11 2.51 -16.16 4.21
CA LEU A 11 3.91 -15.71 4.12
C LEU A 11 4.01 -14.28 3.56
N PHE A 12 3.20 -13.95 2.56
CA PHE A 12 3.15 -12.61 1.97
C PHE A 12 2.64 -11.58 2.98
N LEU A 13 1.60 -11.90 3.74
CA LEU A 13 1.10 -11.04 4.83
C LEU A 13 2.15 -10.85 5.94
N GLN A 14 2.89 -11.90 6.29
CA GLN A 14 4.00 -11.80 7.25
C GLN A 14 5.08 -10.82 6.77
N LEU A 15 5.39 -10.84 5.48
CA LEU A 15 6.34 -9.89 4.89
C LEU A 15 5.80 -8.45 4.90
N GLN A 16 4.52 -8.27 4.56
CA GLN A 16 3.87 -6.95 4.59
C GLN A 16 3.81 -6.32 5.98
N LEU A 17 3.63 -7.15 7.01
CA LEU A 17 3.52 -6.71 8.41
C LEU A 17 4.82 -6.91 9.19
N LEU A 18 5.94 -7.02 8.50
CA LEU A 18 7.25 -7.18 9.13
C LEU A 18 7.49 -6.02 10.12
N HIS A 19 7.98 -6.33 11.31
CA HIS A 19 8.18 -5.37 12.41
C HIS A 19 6.89 -4.70 12.95
N THR A 20 5.71 -5.20 12.58
CA THR A 20 4.44 -4.70 13.11
C THR A 20 4.12 -5.40 14.42
N PRO A 21 3.83 -4.66 15.51
CA PRO A 21 3.26 -5.25 16.71
C PRO A 21 1.96 -5.99 16.36
N ASP A 22 1.71 -7.13 17.03
CA ASP A 22 0.52 -7.95 16.83
C ASP A 22 0.27 -8.46 15.40
N ALA A 23 1.31 -8.51 14.55
CA ALA A 23 1.20 -9.00 13.16
C ALA A 23 0.52 -10.36 13.07
N ALA A 24 0.81 -11.29 13.97
CA ALA A 24 0.20 -12.61 13.99
C ALA A 24 -1.33 -12.54 14.19
N ALA A 25 -1.80 -11.74 15.15
CA ALA A 25 -3.23 -11.56 15.42
C ALA A 25 -3.96 -10.86 14.24
N ILE A 26 -3.31 -9.89 13.61
CA ILE A 26 -3.83 -9.25 12.40
C ILE A 26 -4.00 -10.29 11.29
N ILE A 27 -2.97 -11.11 11.02
CA ILE A 27 -3.00 -12.14 9.98
C ILE A 27 -4.07 -13.17 10.26
N GLU A 28 -4.19 -13.68 11.49
CA GLU A 28 -5.22 -14.64 11.86
C GLU A 28 -6.63 -14.11 11.62
N ARG A 29 -6.84 -12.82 11.81
CA ARG A 29 -8.13 -12.17 11.59
C ARG A 29 -8.49 -12.02 10.11
N ILE A 30 -7.52 -11.66 9.25
CA ILE A 30 -7.80 -11.31 7.84
C ILE A 30 -7.59 -12.47 6.87
N LEU A 31 -6.70 -13.42 7.17
CA LEU A 31 -6.34 -14.53 6.28
C LEU A 31 -7.55 -15.37 5.85
N PRO A 32 -8.49 -15.75 6.73
CA PRO A 32 -9.65 -16.56 6.34
C PRO A 32 -10.50 -15.91 5.25
N ASP A 33 -10.69 -14.61 5.29
CA ASP A 33 -11.47 -13.88 4.29
C ASP A 33 -10.73 -13.78 2.95
N ILE A 34 -9.42 -13.57 2.97
CA ILE A 34 -8.61 -13.48 1.75
C ILE A 34 -8.59 -14.82 0.99
N VAL A 35 -8.47 -15.93 1.71
CA VAL A 35 -8.32 -17.26 1.08
C VAL A 35 -9.65 -18.00 0.86
N ARG A 36 -10.77 -17.43 1.27
CA ARG A 36 -12.11 -18.05 1.24
C ARG A 36 -12.45 -18.69 -0.10
N HIS A 37 -12.12 -18.05 -1.19
CA HIS A 37 -12.47 -18.48 -2.54
C HIS A 37 -11.31 -19.14 -3.29
N GLY A 38 -10.17 -19.39 -2.62
CA GLY A 38 -8.97 -19.93 -3.24
C GLY A 38 -8.24 -18.92 -4.13
N ALA A 39 -7.25 -19.41 -4.88
CA ALA A 39 -6.49 -18.55 -5.79
C ALA A 39 -7.35 -18.12 -6.98
N PRO A 40 -7.40 -16.79 -7.31
CA PRO A 40 -8.08 -16.32 -8.51
C PRO A 40 -7.49 -16.96 -9.78
N THR A 41 -8.35 -17.32 -10.73
CA THR A 41 -7.91 -17.94 -12.00
C THR A 41 -7.00 -17.02 -12.81
N ALA A 42 -7.26 -15.71 -12.76
CA ALA A 42 -6.47 -14.69 -13.45
C ALA A 42 -5.23 -14.22 -12.67
N LEU A 43 -4.93 -14.78 -11.49
CA LEU A 43 -3.84 -14.31 -10.64
C LEU A 43 -2.48 -14.32 -11.37
N ARG A 44 -2.19 -15.38 -12.12
CA ARG A 44 -0.94 -15.51 -12.89
C ARG A 44 -0.81 -14.42 -13.94
N ASP A 45 -1.89 -14.17 -14.68
CA ASP A 45 -1.89 -13.15 -15.74
C ASP A 45 -1.78 -11.74 -15.16
N ALA A 46 -2.45 -11.48 -14.02
CA ALA A 46 -2.35 -10.21 -13.32
C ALA A 46 -0.93 -9.96 -12.78
N LEU A 47 -0.29 -10.97 -12.19
CA LEU A 47 1.09 -10.86 -11.71
C LEU A 47 2.07 -10.64 -12.88
N ASN A 48 1.92 -11.37 -13.97
CA ASN A 48 2.73 -11.20 -15.16
C ASN A 48 2.56 -9.80 -15.78
N ALA A 49 1.33 -9.30 -15.86
CA ALA A 49 1.07 -7.94 -16.32
C ALA A 49 1.71 -6.88 -15.40
N ALA A 50 1.62 -7.05 -14.09
CA ALA A 50 2.23 -6.14 -13.12
C ALA A 50 3.78 -6.13 -13.22
N GLU A 51 4.39 -7.30 -13.46
CA GLU A 51 5.84 -7.43 -13.60
C GLU A 51 6.38 -6.69 -14.83
N HIS A 52 5.61 -6.66 -15.93
CA HIS A 52 6.02 -6.06 -17.20
C HIS A 52 5.48 -4.64 -17.42
N ALA A 53 4.59 -4.16 -16.56
CA ALA A 53 4.02 -2.82 -16.67
C ALA A 53 5.04 -1.74 -16.34
N ASP A 54 5.15 -0.72 -17.19
CA ASP A 54 5.88 0.51 -16.91
C ASP A 54 4.99 1.71 -17.18
N ALA A 55 4.45 2.28 -16.10
CA ALA A 55 3.56 3.45 -16.14
C ALA A 55 4.28 4.77 -15.78
N ARG A 56 5.61 4.76 -15.64
CA ARG A 56 6.37 5.95 -15.21
C ARG A 56 6.16 7.17 -16.11
N HIS A 57 6.01 6.93 -17.41
CA HIS A 57 5.75 7.99 -18.40
C HIS A 57 4.39 8.69 -18.22
N LEU A 58 3.45 8.07 -17.47
CA LEU A 58 2.12 8.65 -17.19
C LEU A 58 2.14 9.60 -15.99
N LEU A 59 3.10 9.49 -15.08
CA LEU A 59 3.13 10.25 -13.83
C LEU A 59 3.03 11.77 -14.03
N PRO A 60 3.74 12.41 -14.98
CA PRO A 60 3.62 13.85 -15.20
C PRO A 60 2.25 14.31 -15.70
N HIS A 61 1.43 13.38 -16.19
CA HIS A 61 0.08 13.67 -16.71
C HIS A 61 -1.02 13.49 -15.67
N ILE A 62 -0.71 12.93 -14.50
CA ILE A 62 -1.66 12.78 -13.40
C ILE A 62 -1.79 14.11 -12.68
N ARG A 63 -2.88 14.83 -12.93
CA ARG A 63 -3.15 16.16 -12.39
C ARG A 63 -3.94 16.16 -11.10
N GLN A 64 -4.50 15.02 -10.72
CA GLN A 64 -5.29 14.88 -9.50
C GLN A 64 -4.39 15.05 -8.26
N PRO A 65 -4.88 15.73 -7.21
CA PRO A 65 -4.23 15.74 -5.92
C PRO A 65 -3.98 14.32 -5.44
N SER A 66 -2.75 14.01 -5.06
CA SER A 66 -2.32 12.65 -4.74
C SER A 66 -1.65 12.62 -3.37
N LEU A 67 -2.12 11.75 -2.49
CA LEU A 67 -1.49 11.47 -1.21
C LEU A 67 -0.70 10.17 -1.29
N LEU A 68 0.59 10.24 -0.99
CA LEU A 68 1.53 9.11 -0.95
C LEU A 68 1.88 8.83 0.51
N ILE A 69 1.54 7.63 1.00
CA ILE A 69 1.92 7.22 2.36
C ILE A 69 2.75 5.94 2.25
N PHE A 70 3.98 5.98 2.77
CA PHE A 70 4.92 4.86 2.75
C PHE A 70 5.39 4.51 4.16
N GLY A 71 5.62 3.22 4.40
CA GLY A 71 6.31 2.79 5.60
C GLY A 71 7.83 2.96 5.46
N GLY A 72 8.48 3.49 6.50
CA GLY A 72 9.93 3.65 6.53
C GLY A 72 10.68 2.31 6.53
N LYS A 73 10.03 1.24 7.02
CA LYS A 73 10.56 -0.14 7.08
C LYS A 73 9.97 -1.07 6.02
N ASP A 74 9.33 -0.50 4.99
CA ASP A 74 8.73 -1.28 3.91
C ASP A 74 9.82 -1.97 3.06
N ALA A 75 9.83 -3.30 3.11
CA ALA A 75 10.76 -4.13 2.34
C ALA A 75 10.21 -4.52 0.94
N ILE A 76 8.92 -4.30 0.68
CA ILE A 76 8.27 -4.63 -0.59
C ILE A 76 8.33 -3.42 -1.52
N THR A 77 7.82 -2.26 -1.05
CA THR A 77 7.86 -0.98 -1.77
C THR A 77 8.59 0.06 -0.93
N PRO A 78 9.92 0.07 -0.96
CA PRO A 78 10.72 0.97 -0.13
C PRO A 78 10.37 2.44 -0.33
N SER A 79 10.50 3.24 0.73
CA SER A 79 10.12 4.67 0.74
C SER A 79 10.79 5.51 -0.35
N ARG A 80 11.95 5.07 -0.90
CA ARG A 80 12.57 5.70 -2.07
C ARG A 80 11.68 5.67 -3.32
N MET A 81 10.78 4.68 -3.43
CA MET A 81 9.78 4.63 -4.51
C MET A 81 8.75 5.75 -4.33
N GLY A 82 8.32 6.01 -3.10
CA GLY A 82 7.47 7.16 -2.76
C GLY A 82 8.14 8.49 -3.13
N GLY A 83 9.42 8.63 -2.83
CA GLY A 83 10.22 9.78 -3.24
C GLY A 83 10.30 9.95 -4.76
N TYR A 84 10.42 8.85 -5.51
CA TYR A 84 10.38 8.89 -6.97
C TYR A 84 9.01 9.37 -7.47
N LEU A 85 7.92 8.78 -6.98
CA LEU A 85 6.55 9.16 -7.35
C LEU A 85 6.30 10.64 -7.04
N HIS A 86 6.68 11.10 -5.85
CA HIS A 86 6.48 12.49 -5.43
C HIS A 86 7.20 13.49 -6.35
N ARG A 87 8.39 13.17 -6.84
CA ARG A 87 9.12 14.04 -7.78
C ARG A 87 8.50 14.12 -9.17
N HIS A 88 7.69 13.13 -9.57
CA HIS A 88 7.13 13.04 -10.91
C HIS A 88 5.61 13.29 -10.97
N LEU A 89 4.92 13.29 -9.83
CA LEU A 89 3.51 13.65 -9.72
C LEU A 89 3.39 15.15 -9.43
N PRO A 90 2.76 15.95 -10.30
CA PRO A 90 2.72 17.41 -10.16
C PRO A 90 2.05 17.92 -8.87
N HIS A 91 1.02 17.19 -8.41
CA HIS A 91 0.21 17.58 -7.26
C HIS A 91 0.18 16.48 -6.21
N SER A 92 1.33 16.15 -5.62
CA SER A 92 1.41 15.12 -4.62
C SER A 92 1.95 15.61 -3.27
N ARG A 93 1.52 14.92 -2.21
CA ARG A 93 2.09 15.02 -0.86
C ARG A 93 2.64 13.66 -0.47
N LEU A 94 3.82 13.62 0.12
CA LEU A 94 4.47 12.39 0.59
C LEU A 94 4.60 12.40 2.11
N HIS A 95 4.13 11.34 2.76
CA HIS A 95 4.37 11.07 4.17
C HIS A 95 5.01 9.69 4.35
N ILE A 96 6.04 9.63 5.20
CA ILE A 96 6.72 8.39 5.54
C ILE A 96 6.45 8.11 7.02
N ILE A 97 5.77 7.00 7.30
CA ILE A 97 5.55 6.53 8.67
C ILE A 97 6.75 5.65 9.03
N GLU A 98 7.73 6.23 9.71
CA GLU A 98 9.08 5.68 9.90
C GLU A 98 9.12 4.27 10.49
N LYS A 99 8.19 3.94 11.39
CA LYS A 99 8.15 2.64 12.05
C LYS A 99 7.29 1.60 11.35
N ALA A 100 6.50 2.00 10.35
CA ALA A 100 5.61 1.12 9.61
C ALA A 100 6.35 0.34 8.53
N ALA A 101 5.86 -0.87 8.24
CA ALA A 101 6.21 -1.66 7.08
C ALA A 101 5.22 -1.38 5.91
N HIS A 102 4.87 -2.40 5.11
CA HIS A 102 4.09 -2.24 3.89
C HIS A 102 2.61 -1.86 4.11
N ALA A 103 2.04 -2.17 5.26
CA ALA A 103 0.62 -1.93 5.56
C ALA A 103 0.42 -0.93 6.71
N PRO A 104 0.82 0.35 6.56
CA PRO A 104 0.70 1.36 7.62
C PRO A 104 -0.74 1.59 8.06
N PHE A 105 -1.72 1.43 7.18
CA PHE A 105 -3.15 1.53 7.48
C PHE A 105 -3.65 0.45 8.46
N LEU A 106 -2.92 -0.66 8.60
CA LEU A 106 -3.20 -1.71 9.60
C LEU A 106 -2.36 -1.55 10.86
N SER A 107 -1.07 -1.27 10.70
CA SER A 107 -0.11 -1.26 11.79
C SER A 107 -0.04 0.06 12.56
N HIS A 108 -0.31 1.17 11.87
CA HIS A 108 -0.23 2.56 12.37
C HIS A 108 -1.48 3.34 11.96
N ALA A 109 -2.66 2.75 12.22
CA ALA A 109 -3.93 3.23 11.70
C ALA A 109 -4.26 4.68 12.09
N ASP A 110 -3.93 5.10 13.31
CA ASP A 110 -4.21 6.46 13.80
C ASP A 110 -3.36 7.50 13.07
N GLU A 111 -2.07 7.24 12.91
CA GLU A 111 -1.14 8.11 12.19
C GLU A 111 -1.50 8.17 10.69
N PHE A 112 -1.78 7.00 10.09
CA PHE A 112 -2.28 6.93 8.72
C PHE A 112 -3.56 7.75 8.52
N ALA A 113 -4.54 7.58 9.40
CA ALA A 113 -5.81 8.30 9.34
C ALA A 113 -5.65 9.81 9.56
N ALA A 114 -4.71 10.24 10.38
CA ALA A 114 -4.41 11.65 10.58
C ALA A 114 -3.89 12.31 9.29
N HIS A 115 -2.93 11.68 8.60
CA HIS A 115 -2.42 12.16 7.32
C HIS A 115 -3.51 12.18 6.23
N TYR A 116 -4.33 11.12 6.19
CA TYR A 116 -5.44 11.02 5.24
C TYR A 116 -6.47 12.15 5.44
N ARG A 117 -6.94 12.36 6.69
CA ARG A 117 -7.89 13.43 7.02
C ARG A 117 -7.34 14.81 6.68
N SER A 118 -6.11 15.10 7.10
CA SER A 118 -5.46 16.38 6.78
C SER A 118 -5.38 16.65 5.27
N PHE A 119 -5.15 15.60 4.47
CA PHE A 119 -5.13 15.74 3.02
C PHE A 119 -6.53 16.06 2.46
N ILE A 120 -7.56 15.34 2.89
CA ILE A 120 -8.95 15.56 2.43
C ILE A 120 -9.43 16.95 2.83
N ASP A 121 -9.21 17.39 4.07
CA ASP A 121 -9.62 18.72 4.54
C ASP A 121 -8.97 19.84 3.71
N ALA A 122 -7.70 19.69 3.35
CA ALA A 122 -7.02 20.67 2.49
C ALA A 122 -7.66 20.76 1.09
N GLN A 123 -8.04 19.61 0.50
CA GLN A 123 -8.69 19.60 -0.82
C GLN A 123 -10.07 20.25 -0.79
N GLN A 124 -10.82 20.08 0.29
CA GLN A 124 -12.14 20.70 0.45
C GLN A 124 -12.05 22.22 0.56
N HIS A 125 -11.02 22.75 1.21
CA HIS A 125 -10.80 24.19 1.31
C HIS A 125 -10.38 24.80 -0.04
N GLU A 126 -9.48 24.15 -0.78
CA GLU A 126 -9.06 24.58 -2.12
C GLU A 126 -10.21 24.58 -3.15
N ALA A 127 -11.18 23.69 -3.00
CA ALA A 127 -12.35 23.61 -3.90
C ALA A 127 -13.45 24.64 -3.57
N ALA A 128 -13.39 25.29 -2.40
CA ALA A 128 -14.37 26.28 -1.93
C ALA A 128 -13.97 27.74 -2.24
N GLU A 129 -12.76 27.95 -2.72
CA GLU A 129 -12.24 29.26 -3.21
C GLU A 129 -12.42 29.40 -4.73
#